data_aecc8477fab02b22c4fca46df4ba297f
#
_entry.id   aecc8477fab02b22c4fca46df4ba297f
#
_cell.length_a   1.000
_cell.length_b   1.000
_cell.length_c   1.000
_cell.angle_alpha   90.00
_cell.angle_beta   90.00
_cell.angle_gamma   90.00
#
_symmetry.space_group_name_H-M   'P 1'
#
loop_
_entity.id
_entity.type
_entity.pdbx_description
1 polymer ?
#
loop_
_entity_poly.entity_id
_entity_poly.type
_entity_poly.pdbx_seq_one_letter_code
_entity_poly.pdbx_strand_id
1 'polypeptide(L)'
;LLRRQRQMCIRDSIKGIDAAEKISILSSICFGCKILNKGFIVEGITNITIDDINFAKELGLKIKLLAISEKIGNYIKQRVHPCLIPSSLDIANINGVINAIVVDGTPIGRTIYEGEGAGKGPTTSAIISDISSIMVGNDDFSFGHSPKTKKHFKRYNFNKHECKYYI
;
A
#
# COMPACT_ATOMS: atom_id res chain seq x y z
N LEU A 1 6.97 27.52 -3.79
CA LEU A 1 7.46 26.17 -3.44
C LEU A 1 6.35 25.29 -2.86
N LEU A 2 5.69 25.69 -1.76
CA LEU A 2 4.65 24.91 -1.08
C LEU A 2 3.46 24.51 -1.96
N ARG A 3 3.01 25.40 -2.87
CA ARG A 3 1.89 25.13 -3.79
C ARG A 3 2.26 24.07 -4.83
N ARG A 4 3.49 24.07 -5.30
CA ARG A 4 4.00 23.09 -6.27
C ARG A 4 4.19 21.71 -5.65
N GLN A 5 4.67 21.65 -4.41
CA GLN A 5 4.79 20.39 -3.64
C GLN A 5 3.41 19.79 -3.34
N ARG A 6 2.42 20.60 -2.92
CA ARG A 6 1.06 20.13 -2.69
C ARG A 6 0.42 19.51 -3.94
N GLN A 7 0.58 20.16 -5.11
CA GLN A 7 0.08 19.61 -6.39
C GLN A 7 0.80 18.31 -6.78
N MET A 8 2.08 18.20 -6.51
CA MET A 8 2.86 16.98 -6.78
C MET A 8 2.38 15.80 -5.92
N CYS A 9 2.21 16.02 -4.62
CA CYS A 9 1.68 14.99 -3.71
C CYS A 9 0.28 14.51 -4.09
N ILE A 10 -0.64 15.43 -4.43
CA ILE A 10 -2.01 15.06 -4.87
C ILE A 10 -1.95 14.22 -6.14
N ARG A 11 -1.15 14.61 -7.13
CA ARG A 11 -0.99 13.88 -8.38
C ARG A 11 -0.45 12.48 -8.17
N ASP A 12 0.54 12.31 -7.32
CA ASP A 12 1.19 11.03 -7.07
C ASP A 12 0.26 10.08 -6.30
N SER A 13 -0.55 10.60 -5.39
CA SER A 13 -1.60 9.84 -4.72
C SER A 13 -2.69 9.38 -5.69
N ILE A 14 -3.20 10.28 -6.55
CA ILE A 14 -4.24 9.96 -7.54
C ILE A 14 -3.75 8.95 -8.58
N LYS A 15 -2.49 9.03 -9.00
CA LYS A 15 -1.88 8.08 -9.94
C LYS A 15 -1.46 6.76 -9.32
N GLY A 16 -1.56 6.60 -8.00
CA GLY A 16 -1.17 5.39 -7.27
C GLY A 16 0.34 5.23 -7.07
N ILE A 17 1.14 6.24 -7.39
CA ILE A 17 2.62 6.18 -7.26
C ILE A 17 3.02 6.07 -5.79
N ASP A 18 2.47 6.90 -4.93
CA ASP A 18 2.71 6.87 -3.48
C ASP A 18 2.34 5.50 -2.88
N ALA A 19 1.18 4.94 -3.28
CA ALA A 19 0.76 3.61 -2.86
C ALA A 19 1.71 2.50 -3.37
N ALA A 20 2.27 2.65 -4.57
CA ALA A 20 3.23 1.72 -5.14
C ALA A 20 4.57 1.73 -4.38
N GLU A 21 5.05 2.89 -3.97
CA GLU A 21 6.25 3.02 -3.14
C GLU A 21 6.04 2.41 -1.76
N LYS A 22 4.92 2.70 -1.11
CA LYS A 22 4.55 2.16 0.21
C LYS A 22 4.46 0.63 0.18
N ILE A 23 3.77 0.05 -0.80
CA ILE A 23 3.63 -1.41 -0.87
C ILE A 23 4.96 -2.12 -1.17
N SER A 24 5.87 -1.46 -1.88
CA SER A 24 7.21 -1.99 -2.14
C SER A 24 8.03 -2.12 -0.85
N ILE A 25 7.93 -1.12 0.02
CA ILE A 25 8.56 -1.12 1.35
C ILE A 25 7.93 -2.19 2.23
N LEU A 26 6.60 -2.20 2.34
CA LEU A 26 5.86 -3.16 3.15
C LEU A 26 6.12 -4.60 2.72
N SER A 27 6.21 -4.87 1.42
CA SER A 27 6.56 -6.20 0.91
C SER A 27 7.96 -6.62 1.32
N SER A 28 8.92 -5.69 1.33
CA SER A 28 10.28 -5.97 1.79
C SER A 28 10.29 -6.36 3.27
N ILE A 29 9.50 -5.68 4.10
CA ILE A 29 9.36 -5.96 5.53
C ILE A 29 8.68 -7.33 5.74
N CYS A 30 7.51 -7.53 5.15
CA CYS A 30 6.69 -8.71 5.42
C CYS A 30 7.28 -10.01 4.85
N PHE A 31 7.96 -9.95 3.70
CA PHE A 31 8.45 -11.14 3.02
C PHE A 31 9.96 -11.31 3.09
N GLY A 32 10.69 -10.39 3.71
CA GLY A 32 12.15 -10.41 3.79
C GLY A 32 12.81 -10.35 2.40
N CYS A 33 12.20 -9.64 1.45
CA CYS A 33 12.68 -9.52 0.08
C CYS A 33 13.38 -8.18 -0.17
N LYS A 34 14.12 -8.08 -1.30
CA LYS A 34 14.58 -6.78 -1.79
C LYS A 34 13.40 -5.92 -2.20
N ILE A 35 13.52 -4.59 -2.04
CA ILE A 35 12.49 -3.65 -2.48
C ILE A 35 12.28 -3.79 -3.99
N LEU A 36 11.04 -4.06 -4.38
CA LEU A 36 10.61 -4.20 -5.77
C LEU A 36 9.88 -2.91 -6.17
N ASN A 37 10.59 -1.92 -6.64
CA ASN A 37 10.05 -0.58 -6.96
C ASN A 37 9.58 -0.41 -8.41
N LYS A 38 9.69 -1.46 -9.25
CA LYS A 38 9.29 -1.41 -10.68
C LYS A 38 8.77 -2.78 -11.14
N GLY A 39 8.01 -2.77 -12.26
CA GLY A 39 7.62 -4.00 -12.95
C GLY A 39 6.39 -4.70 -12.38
N PHE A 40 5.50 -3.95 -11.75
CA PHE A 40 4.14 -4.36 -11.38
C PHE A 40 3.12 -3.32 -11.86
N ILE A 41 1.86 -3.70 -11.85
CA ILE A 41 0.78 -2.85 -12.34
C ILE A 41 0.53 -1.72 -11.36
N VAL A 42 0.52 -0.49 -11.86
CA VAL A 42 0.11 0.71 -11.11
C VAL A 42 -0.94 1.44 -11.92
N GLU A 43 -2.16 1.41 -11.44
CA GLU A 43 -3.30 2.12 -12.00
C GLU A 43 -3.91 3.01 -10.93
N GLY A 44 -4.02 4.31 -11.24
CA GLY A 44 -4.61 5.30 -10.35
C GLY A 44 -6.13 5.38 -10.50
N ILE A 45 -6.70 6.39 -9.85
CA ILE A 45 -8.16 6.65 -9.84
C ILE A 45 -8.58 7.74 -10.82
N THR A 46 -7.70 8.16 -11.73
CA THR A 46 -7.99 9.26 -12.68
C THR A 46 -9.15 8.98 -13.62
N ASN A 47 -9.40 7.71 -13.91
CA ASN A 47 -10.45 7.28 -14.83
C ASN A 47 -11.76 6.91 -14.12
N ILE A 48 -11.80 6.97 -12.77
CA ILE A 48 -13.00 6.69 -11.99
C ILE A 48 -13.90 7.91 -12.02
N THR A 49 -15.13 7.71 -12.47
CA THR A 49 -16.16 8.75 -12.57
C THR A 49 -17.09 8.74 -11.34
N ILE A 50 -17.90 9.79 -11.22
CA ILE A 50 -18.95 9.86 -10.20
C ILE A 50 -20.01 8.78 -10.43
N ASP A 51 -20.30 8.47 -11.68
CA ASP A 51 -21.27 7.44 -12.05
C ASP A 51 -20.79 6.05 -11.62
N ASP A 52 -19.49 5.74 -11.80
CA ASP A 52 -18.90 4.49 -11.30
C ASP A 52 -19.06 4.35 -9.79
N ILE A 53 -18.87 5.46 -9.04
CA ILE A 53 -19.03 5.49 -7.58
C ILE A 53 -20.50 5.25 -7.19
N ASN A 54 -21.44 5.87 -7.90
CA ASN A 54 -22.87 5.71 -7.65
C ASN A 54 -23.33 4.28 -7.95
N PHE A 55 -22.96 3.70 -9.08
CA PHE A 55 -23.26 2.32 -9.42
C PHE A 55 -22.65 1.33 -8.42
N ALA A 56 -21.39 1.54 -8.02
CA ALA A 56 -20.79 0.72 -6.99
C ALA A 56 -21.61 0.75 -5.70
N LYS A 57 -22.08 1.93 -5.29
CA LYS A 57 -22.92 2.11 -4.09
C LYS A 57 -24.25 1.37 -4.19
N GLU A 58 -24.93 1.41 -5.34
CA GLU A 58 -26.17 0.67 -5.59
C GLU A 58 -25.98 -0.83 -5.45
N LEU A 59 -24.80 -1.34 -5.83
CA LEU A 59 -24.42 -2.75 -5.69
C LEU A 59 -23.93 -3.11 -4.26
N GLY A 60 -23.96 -2.19 -3.30
CA GLY A 60 -23.44 -2.40 -1.96
C GLY A 60 -21.91 -2.45 -1.89
N LEU A 61 -21.24 -1.90 -2.89
CA LEU A 61 -19.78 -1.87 -3.02
C LEU A 61 -19.22 -0.46 -2.83
N LYS A 62 -17.92 -0.37 -2.58
CA LYS A 62 -17.15 0.87 -2.60
C LYS A 62 -15.92 0.71 -3.47
N ILE A 63 -15.56 1.77 -4.20
CA ILE A 63 -14.31 1.83 -4.95
C ILE A 63 -13.21 2.36 -4.04
N LYS A 64 -12.14 1.60 -3.87
CA LYS A 64 -10.94 2.00 -3.12
C LYS A 64 -9.70 1.72 -3.94
N LEU A 65 -8.73 2.64 -3.90
CA LEU A 65 -7.40 2.39 -4.44
C LEU A 65 -6.66 1.47 -3.47
N LEU A 66 -6.38 0.25 -3.88
CA LEU A 66 -5.67 -0.72 -3.06
C LEU A 66 -4.28 -1.00 -3.63
N ALA A 67 -3.31 -1.03 -2.74
CA ALA A 67 -1.98 -1.57 -2.99
C ALA A 67 -1.93 -2.97 -2.39
N ILE A 68 -1.73 -3.98 -3.22
CA ILE A 68 -1.82 -5.39 -2.83
C ILE A 68 -0.49 -6.06 -3.11
N SER A 69 0.00 -6.83 -2.14
CA SER A 69 1.19 -7.67 -2.30
C SER A 69 0.95 -9.05 -1.75
N GLU A 70 1.28 -10.04 -2.54
CA GLU A 70 1.08 -11.46 -2.23
C GLU A 70 2.38 -12.23 -2.50
N LYS A 71 2.74 -13.13 -1.59
CA LYS A 71 3.82 -14.09 -1.80
C LYS A 71 3.25 -15.42 -2.28
N ILE A 72 3.62 -15.82 -3.49
CA ILE A 72 3.17 -17.05 -4.13
C ILE A 72 4.41 -17.91 -4.44
N GLY A 73 4.71 -18.87 -3.58
CA GLY A 73 5.93 -19.66 -3.70
C GLY A 73 7.19 -18.78 -3.74
N ASN A 74 7.89 -18.78 -4.87
CA ASN A 74 9.10 -17.97 -5.08
C ASN A 74 8.84 -16.68 -5.84
N TYR A 75 7.59 -16.23 -5.90
CA TYR A 75 7.19 -15.00 -6.59
C TYR A 75 6.58 -14.02 -5.62
N ILE A 76 6.82 -12.73 -5.87
CA ILE A 76 6.08 -11.62 -5.27
C ILE A 76 5.19 -11.01 -6.34
N LYS A 77 3.89 -10.97 -6.06
CA LYS A 77 2.86 -10.37 -6.90
C LYS A 77 2.43 -9.07 -6.27
N GLN A 78 2.78 -7.95 -6.89
CA GLN A 78 2.44 -6.61 -6.44
C GLN A 78 1.59 -5.91 -7.48
N ARG A 79 0.56 -5.18 -7.04
CA ARG A 79 -0.28 -4.34 -7.89
C ARG A 79 -0.89 -3.20 -7.10
N VAL A 80 -1.15 -2.11 -7.78
CA VAL A 80 -1.92 -0.97 -7.27
C VAL A 80 -2.99 -0.66 -8.29
N HIS A 81 -4.24 -0.74 -7.90
CA HIS A 81 -5.36 -0.43 -8.79
C HIS A 81 -6.65 -0.15 -8.00
N PRO A 82 -7.63 0.55 -8.60
CA PRO A 82 -8.97 0.67 -8.04
C PRO A 82 -9.61 -0.72 -7.88
N CYS A 83 -10.23 -0.96 -6.73
CA CYS A 83 -10.91 -2.20 -6.42
C CYS A 83 -12.33 -1.92 -5.97
N LEU A 84 -13.27 -2.72 -6.47
CA LEU A 84 -14.63 -2.82 -5.93
C LEU A 84 -14.61 -3.76 -4.73
N ILE A 85 -14.96 -3.26 -3.57
CA ILE A 85 -14.96 -4.02 -2.31
C ILE A 85 -16.32 -3.92 -1.62
N PRO A 86 -16.81 -5.01 -1.01
CA PRO A 86 -18.05 -4.98 -0.25
C PRO A 86 -18.04 -3.90 0.83
N SER A 87 -19.11 -3.11 0.94
CA SER A 87 -19.24 -2.03 1.92
C SER A 87 -19.23 -2.52 3.37
N SER A 88 -19.45 -3.81 3.58
CA SER A 88 -19.40 -4.49 4.88
C SER A 88 -17.98 -4.76 5.39
N LEU A 89 -16.97 -4.67 4.55
CA LEU A 89 -15.58 -4.89 4.96
C LEU A 89 -15.02 -3.65 5.67
N ASP A 90 -14.23 -3.86 6.72
CA ASP A 90 -13.63 -2.78 7.52
C ASP A 90 -12.81 -1.83 6.63
N ILE A 91 -11.99 -2.36 5.74
CA ILE A 91 -11.16 -1.57 4.83
C ILE A 91 -11.99 -0.65 3.90
N ALA A 92 -13.25 -1.00 3.62
CA ALA A 92 -14.15 -0.15 2.83
C ALA A 92 -14.55 1.13 3.56
N ASN A 93 -14.46 1.12 4.90
CA ASN A 93 -14.92 2.18 5.77
C ASN A 93 -13.80 3.12 6.25
N ILE A 94 -12.57 2.84 5.85
CA ILE A 94 -11.43 3.73 6.07
C ILE A 94 -11.56 4.95 5.16
N ASN A 95 -11.65 6.15 5.75
CA ASN A 95 -11.88 7.40 5.02
C ASN A 95 -10.97 8.53 5.50
N GLY A 96 -10.95 9.62 4.73
CA GLY A 96 -10.23 10.85 5.09
C GLY A 96 -8.71 10.65 5.12
N VAL A 97 -8.08 11.07 6.21
CA VAL A 97 -6.62 11.01 6.42
C VAL A 97 -6.14 9.69 7.00
N ILE A 98 -7.08 8.79 7.33
CA ILE A 98 -6.76 7.48 7.90
C ILE A 98 -6.24 6.56 6.79
N ASN A 99 -5.11 5.94 7.04
CA ASN A 99 -4.58 4.84 6.25
C ASN A 99 -4.80 3.53 6.99
N ALA A 100 -4.98 2.44 6.25
CA ALA A 100 -5.05 1.11 6.81
C ALA A 100 -4.14 0.13 6.08
N ILE A 101 -3.60 -0.81 6.83
CA ILE A 101 -2.83 -1.94 6.33
C ILE A 101 -3.51 -3.21 6.82
N VAL A 102 -3.89 -4.09 5.90
CA VAL A 102 -4.40 -5.42 6.21
C VAL A 102 -3.30 -6.43 5.95
N VAL A 103 -2.99 -7.22 6.94
CA VAL A 103 -2.00 -8.29 6.86
C VAL A 103 -2.68 -9.62 7.12
N ASP A 104 -2.65 -10.51 6.14
CA ASP A 104 -3.08 -11.90 6.30
C ASP A 104 -1.84 -12.78 6.48
N GLY A 105 -1.67 -13.36 7.65
CA GLY A 105 -0.51 -14.16 8.02
C GLY A 105 -0.86 -15.47 8.72
N THR A 106 -0.01 -16.48 8.56
CA THR A 106 -0.15 -17.75 9.26
C THR A 106 0.94 -17.85 10.34
N PRO A 107 0.62 -18.20 11.57
CA PRO A 107 -0.68 -18.64 12.12
C PRO A 107 -1.58 -17.51 12.65
N ILE A 108 -1.14 -16.25 12.63
CA ILE A 108 -1.80 -15.13 13.32
C ILE A 108 -3.18 -14.75 12.72
N GLY A 109 -3.44 -15.13 11.45
CA GLY A 109 -4.67 -14.75 10.74
C GLY A 109 -4.62 -13.32 10.21
N ARG A 110 -5.80 -12.70 10.13
CA ARG A 110 -5.96 -11.32 9.64
C ARG A 110 -5.74 -10.30 10.74
N THR A 111 -4.90 -9.33 10.46
CA THR A 111 -4.64 -8.18 11.34
C THR A 111 -4.83 -6.89 10.54
N ILE A 112 -5.45 -5.90 11.16
CA ILE A 112 -5.68 -4.58 10.55
C ILE A 112 -4.98 -3.54 11.41
N TYR A 113 -4.17 -2.70 10.77
CA TYR A 113 -3.52 -1.55 11.38
C TYR A 113 -4.12 -0.28 10.78
N GLU A 114 -4.61 0.61 11.61
CA GLU A 114 -5.19 1.87 11.21
C GLU A 114 -4.48 3.03 11.91
N GLY A 115 -4.32 4.14 11.19
CA GLY A 115 -3.73 5.33 11.75
C GLY A 115 -3.70 6.50 10.77
N GLU A 116 -3.45 7.68 11.32
CA GLU A 116 -3.28 8.88 10.49
C GLU A 116 -1.99 8.77 9.66
N GLY A 117 -2.14 8.80 8.33
CA GLY A 117 -1.02 8.72 7.39
C GLY A 117 -0.35 10.06 7.12
N ALA A 118 -0.95 11.18 7.55
CA ALA A 118 -0.45 12.54 7.33
C ALA A 118 -0.93 13.47 8.45
N GLY A 119 -0.19 14.55 8.65
CA GLY A 119 -0.51 15.57 9.64
C GLY A 119 0.71 15.96 10.47
N LYS A 120 0.62 17.08 11.19
CA LYS A 120 1.74 17.59 12.01
C LYS A 120 2.11 16.59 13.12
N GLY A 121 1.12 16.07 13.83
CA GLY A 121 1.31 15.12 14.93
C GLY A 121 2.01 13.83 14.50
N PRO A 122 1.42 13.05 13.58
CA PRO A 122 2.01 11.81 13.08
C PRO A 122 3.42 11.99 12.51
N THR A 123 3.64 13.04 11.71
CA THR A 123 4.95 13.32 11.12
C THR A 123 5.99 13.66 12.19
N THR A 124 5.63 14.50 13.16
CA THR A 124 6.54 14.85 14.27
C THR A 124 6.86 13.62 15.12
N SER A 125 5.86 12.79 15.43
CA SER A 125 6.04 11.56 16.18
C SER A 125 7.00 10.60 15.49
N ALA A 126 6.86 10.41 14.17
CA ALA A 126 7.76 9.56 13.40
C ALA A 126 9.20 10.08 13.43
N ILE A 127 9.41 11.39 13.19
CA ILE A 127 10.74 12.00 13.23
C ILE A 127 11.39 11.85 14.62
N ILE A 128 10.66 12.13 15.69
CA ILE A 128 11.17 12.01 17.06
C ILE A 128 11.50 10.56 17.38
N SER A 129 10.67 9.61 16.94
CA SER A 129 10.94 8.18 17.10
C SER A 129 12.23 7.76 16.42
N ASP A 130 12.46 8.20 15.18
CA ASP A 130 13.68 7.90 14.43
C ASP A 130 14.92 8.50 15.10
N ILE A 131 14.85 9.76 15.53
CA ILE A 131 15.94 10.42 16.26
C ILE A 131 16.24 9.66 17.56
N SER A 132 15.20 9.30 18.33
CA SER A 132 15.36 8.55 19.57
C SER A 132 16.01 7.19 19.34
N SER A 133 15.62 6.48 18.28
CA SER A 133 16.21 5.18 17.90
C SER A 133 17.69 5.33 17.58
N ILE A 134 18.08 6.36 16.84
CA ILE A 134 19.48 6.66 16.53
C ILE A 134 20.27 6.96 17.81
N MET A 135 19.71 7.78 18.70
CA MET A 135 20.38 8.16 19.96
C MET A 135 20.62 6.98 20.90
N VAL A 136 19.73 5.99 20.90
CA VAL A 136 19.86 4.77 21.72
C VAL A 136 20.80 3.75 21.06
N GLY A 137 21.30 4.03 19.86
CA GLY A 137 22.22 3.14 19.13
C GLY A 137 21.52 1.92 18.54
N ASN A 138 20.24 2.02 18.25
CA ASN A 138 19.52 1.02 17.46
C ASN A 138 19.95 1.14 15.99
N ASP A 139 21.14 0.68 15.70
CA ASP A 139 21.68 0.53 14.34
C ASP A 139 21.06 -0.66 13.60
N ASP A 140 19.84 -1.02 13.94
CA ASP A 140 19.14 -2.12 13.33
C ASP A 140 18.97 -1.88 11.83
N PHE A 141 19.22 -2.95 11.09
CA PHE A 141 19.08 -2.94 9.64
C PHE A 141 17.70 -2.44 9.25
N SER A 142 17.66 -1.49 8.33
CA SER A 142 16.41 -1.03 7.73
C SER A 142 15.52 -2.23 7.40
N PHE A 143 14.32 -2.26 7.97
CA PHE A 143 13.33 -3.32 7.78
C PHE A 143 13.69 -4.68 8.43
N GLY A 144 14.44 -4.70 9.53
CA GLY A 144 14.69 -5.92 10.32
C GLY A 144 15.50 -7.02 9.62
N HIS A 145 16.01 -6.78 8.41
CA HIS A 145 16.77 -7.74 7.62
C HIS A 145 18.06 -7.15 7.10
N SER A 146 19.18 -7.85 7.35
CA SER A 146 20.43 -7.50 6.71
C SER A 146 20.29 -7.51 5.18
N PRO A 147 20.89 -6.55 4.46
CA PRO A 147 20.91 -6.56 2.98
C PRO A 147 21.45 -7.87 2.40
N LYS A 148 22.33 -8.56 3.13
CA LYS A 148 22.92 -9.85 2.73
C LYS A 148 21.94 -11.02 2.87
N THR A 149 20.94 -10.94 3.75
CA THR A 149 19.97 -12.01 4.02
C THR A 149 18.65 -11.84 3.27
N LYS A 150 18.46 -10.71 2.58
CA LYS A 150 17.23 -10.48 1.80
C LYS A 150 17.10 -11.48 0.66
N LYS A 151 15.98 -12.18 0.66
CA LYS A 151 15.68 -13.20 -0.36
C LYS A 151 15.42 -12.55 -1.73
N HIS A 152 15.89 -13.23 -2.77
CA HIS A 152 15.59 -12.88 -4.15
C HIS A 152 14.32 -13.62 -4.58
N PHE A 153 13.23 -12.90 -4.73
CA PHE A 153 11.99 -13.42 -5.31
C PHE A 153 11.89 -13.02 -6.78
N LYS A 154 11.28 -13.88 -7.57
CA LYS A 154 10.91 -13.56 -8.94
C LYS A 154 9.65 -12.68 -8.96
N ARG A 155 9.54 -11.85 -9.97
CA ARG A 155 8.31 -11.06 -10.19
C ARG A 155 7.24 -11.93 -10.82
N TYR A 156 5.99 -11.72 -10.38
CA TYR A 156 4.85 -12.39 -10.98
C TYR A 156 4.55 -11.82 -12.38
N ASN A 157 4.27 -12.71 -13.33
CA ASN A 157 3.87 -12.29 -14.68
C ASN A 157 2.35 -12.07 -14.72
N PHE A 158 1.94 -10.82 -14.83
CA PHE A 158 0.53 -10.43 -14.84
C PHE A 158 -0.25 -10.79 -16.13
N ASN A 159 0.43 -11.17 -17.22
CA ASN A 159 -0.25 -11.63 -18.44
C ASN A 159 -1.10 -12.90 -18.21
N LYS A 160 -0.90 -13.60 -17.09
CA LYS A 160 -1.66 -14.78 -16.66
C LYS A 160 -2.57 -14.51 -15.47
N HIS A 161 -2.81 -13.25 -15.13
CA HIS A 161 -3.63 -12.89 -13.98
C HIS A 161 -5.10 -12.84 -14.37
N GLU A 162 -5.88 -13.73 -13.76
CA GLU A 162 -7.34 -13.71 -13.84
C GLU A 162 -7.89 -12.77 -12.77
N CYS A 163 -8.77 -11.86 -13.16
CA CYS A 163 -9.51 -11.00 -12.24
C CYS A 163 -10.92 -10.76 -12.80
N LYS A 164 -11.83 -10.36 -11.91
CA LYS A 164 -13.16 -9.89 -12.31
C LYS A 164 -13.06 -8.41 -12.68
N TYR A 165 -13.67 -8.05 -13.79
CA TYR A 165 -13.77 -6.68 -14.24
C TYR A 165 -15.20 -6.18 -14.09
N TYR A 166 -15.34 -4.90 -13.79
CA TYR A 166 -16.56 -4.13 -13.99
C TYR A 166 -16.46 -3.45 -15.35
N ILE A 167 -17.48 -3.63 -16.19
CA ILE A 167 -17.59 -3.04 -17.52
C ILE A 167 -18.85 -2.21 -17.57
#